data_35890b09f45179233227b87c52aae2cf
#
_entry.id   35890b09f45179233227b87c52aae2cf
#
_cell.length_a   1.000
_cell.length_b   1.000
_cell.length_c   1.000
_cell.angle_alpha   90.00
_cell.angle_beta   90.00
_cell.angle_gamma   90.00
#
_symmetry.space_group_name_H-M   'P 1'
#
loop_
_entity.id
_entity.type
_entity.pdbx_description
1 polymer ?
#
loop_
_entity_poly.entity_id
_entity_poly.type
_entity_poly.pdbx_seq_one_letter_code
_entity_poly.pdbx_strand_id
1 'polypeptide(L)'
;MKDSPEKIQWHPAFAGAIELEFRDDHRYVIIQQEYNLSKEPIRIDLLISRTDGSSRRFGNEIGHIMKTYNIIEYKSPEDSLNIDDYYKTIGYAGLYKGMGEYVNKIPAKEVTVSMFCTRKPVKMFSMLKEEGAVIEQRYPGIYYVTGNTLFPVQIVVAKELNNILHSSLRVLSDSADREDVETFLQNSVKTSEPWELEDIDAFLQASVSANKELYEEIRRDSGMCQALRELMKDEIDKEIEGAENRAEKRGKADLINNMYNNGVTPEQISSMTNVDLDTVKNIVYGNKSVMV
;
A
#
# COMPACT_ATOMS: atom_id res chain seq x y z
N MET A 1 -23.73 -12.62 9.64
CA MET A 1 -22.84 -11.44 9.51
C MET A 1 -21.93 -11.72 8.32
N LYS A 2 -21.85 -10.81 7.36
CA LYS A 2 -20.78 -10.89 6.36
C LYS A 2 -19.50 -10.54 7.11
N ASP A 3 -18.56 -11.50 7.25
CA ASP A 3 -17.21 -11.13 7.66
C ASP A 3 -16.73 -10.08 6.68
N SER A 4 -16.32 -8.95 7.21
CA SER A 4 -15.60 -7.98 6.40
C SER A 4 -14.36 -8.69 5.84
N PRO A 5 -14.08 -8.63 4.55
CA PRO A 5 -12.85 -9.18 4.01
C PRO A 5 -11.68 -8.62 4.82
N GLU A 6 -10.68 -9.46 5.08
CA GLU A 6 -9.46 -9.02 5.75
C GLU A 6 -8.91 -7.81 5.00
N LYS A 7 -8.72 -6.70 5.71
CA LYS A 7 -8.32 -5.45 5.06
C LYS A 7 -6.90 -5.60 4.52
N ILE A 8 -6.75 -5.45 3.21
CA ILE A 8 -5.45 -5.50 2.54
C ILE A 8 -4.52 -4.45 3.15
N GLN A 9 -3.27 -4.85 3.43
CA GLN A 9 -2.26 -3.98 4.03
C GLN A 9 -1.54 -3.15 2.94
N TRP A 10 -2.26 -2.18 2.37
CA TRP A 10 -1.76 -1.37 1.27
C TRP A 10 -0.54 -0.50 1.64
N HIS A 11 -0.53 0.10 2.82
CA HIS A 11 0.55 1.01 3.21
C HIS A 11 1.91 0.31 3.40
N PRO A 12 2.03 -0.82 4.12
CA PRO A 12 3.28 -1.56 4.17
C PRO A 12 3.74 -2.03 2.79
N ALA A 13 2.84 -2.55 1.95
CA ALA A 13 3.17 -2.97 0.60
C ALA A 13 3.63 -1.78 -0.28
N PHE A 14 3.00 -0.62 -0.12
CA PHE A 14 3.43 0.60 -0.81
C PHE A 14 4.81 1.05 -0.34
N ALA A 15 5.12 0.97 0.95
CA ALA A 15 6.45 1.30 1.45
C ALA A 15 7.54 0.42 0.82
N GLY A 16 7.31 -0.91 0.78
CA GLY A 16 8.20 -1.82 0.08
C GLY A 16 8.32 -1.52 -1.42
N ALA A 17 7.21 -1.18 -2.09
CA ALA A 17 7.26 -0.78 -3.49
C ALA A 17 8.13 0.47 -3.71
N ILE A 18 8.06 1.46 -2.82
CA ILE A 18 8.94 2.65 -2.87
C ILE A 18 10.40 2.28 -2.63
N GLU A 19 10.71 1.38 -1.68
CA GLU A 19 12.08 0.92 -1.49
C GLU A 19 12.63 0.22 -2.74
N LEU A 20 11.81 -0.59 -3.41
CA LEU A 20 12.17 -1.22 -4.68
C LEU A 20 12.37 -0.21 -5.82
N GLU A 21 11.58 0.86 -5.90
CA GLU A 21 11.77 1.94 -6.89
C GLU A 21 13.13 2.64 -6.71
N PHE A 22 13.61 2.78 -5.47
CA PHE A 22 14.88 3.40 -5.15
C PHE A 22 16.04 2.41 -4.92
N ARG A 23 15.92 1.15 -5.37
CA ARG A 23 16.92 0.10 -5.14
C ARG A 23 18.34 0.50 -5.56
N ASP A 24 18.50 1.15 -6.71
CA ASP A 24 19.79 1.58 -7.23
C ASP A 24 20.38 2.76 -6.45
N ASP A 25 19.53 3.47 -5.72
CA ASP A 25 19.84 4.66 -4.95
C ASP A 25 19.68 4.46 -3.43
N HIS A 26 19.40 3.23 -2.98
CA HIS A 26 19.06 2.89 -1.58
C HIS A 26 20.06 3.45 -0.56
N ARG A 27 21.35 3.42 -0.84
CA ARG A 27 22.40 3.97 0.04
C ARG A 27 22.37 5.49 0.22
N TYR A 28 21.61 6.22 -0.60
CA TYR A 28 21.49 7.69 -0.58
C TYR A 28 20.17 8.18 0.00
N VAL A 29 19.28 7.28 0.43
CA VAL A 29 17.98 7.60 1.01
C VAL A 29 17.80 6.95 2.37
N ILE A 30 16.98 7.55 3.21
CA ILE A 30 16.42 6.95 4.42
C ILE A 30 14.91 7.03 4.27
N ILE A 31 14.24 5.89 4.22
CA ILE A 31 12.79 5.81 4.08
C ILE A 31 12.19 5.53 5.46
N GLN A 32 11.31 6.42 5.93
CA GLN A 32 10.66 6.33 7.24
C GLN A 32 9.14 6.26 7.03
N GLN A 33 8.57 5.13 7.40
CA GLN A 33 7.13 4.91 7.33
C GLN A 33 6.42 5.59 8.51
N GLU A 34 5.17 6.02 8.30
CA GLU A 34 4.30 6.61 9.33
C GLU A 34 5.01 7.63 10.22
N TYR A 35 5.81 8.51 9.63
CA TYR A 35 6.58 9.50 10.38
C TYR A 35 5.67 10.49 11.14
N ASN A 36 5.78 10.49 12.46
CA ASN A 36 4.96 11.34 13.32
C ASN A 36 5.41 12.81 13.27
N LEU A 37 4.51 13.71 12.89
CA LEU A 37 4.76 15.16 12.85
C LEU A 37 4.52 15.85 14.19
N SER A 38 3.85 15.18 15.15
CA SER A 38 3.60 15.72 16.49
C SER A 38 3.43 14.61 17.51
N LYS A 39 3.25 14.95 18.80
CA LYS A 39 2.92 13.99 19.86
C LYS A 39 1.51 13.41 19.74
N GLU A 40 0.62 14.12 19.05
CA GLU A 40 -0.70 13.62 18.64
C GLU A 40 -0.64 13.24 17.16
N PRO A 41 -1.48 12.30 16.67
CA PRO A 41 -1.20 11.54 15.46
C PRO A 41 -1.45 12.30 14.13
N ILE A 42 -0.77 13.42 13.94
CA ILE A 42 -0.58 13.96 12.58
C ILE A 42 0.57 13.17 11.97
N ARG A 43 0.28 12.33 10.99
CA ARG A 43 1.26 11.45 10.34
C ARG A 43 1.28 11.74 8.85
N ILE A 44 2.46 11.64 8.28
CA ILE A 44 2.67 11.46 6.84
C ILE A 44 2.91 9.97 6.58
N ASP A 45 2.54 9.48 5.42
CA ASP A 45 2.70 8.05 5.13
C ASP A 45 4.17 7.67 5.04
N LEU A 46 4.97 8.44 4.25
CA LEU A 46 6.42 8.22 4.14
C LEU A 46 7.18 9.56 4.13
N LEU A 47 8.35 9.55 4.73
CA LEU A 47 9.35 10.61 4.60
C LEU A 47 10.62 10.02 3.97
N ILE A 48 10.99 10.49 2.79
CA ILE A 48 12.26 10.14 2.16
C ILE A 48 13.24 11.27 2.39
N SER A 49 14.29 11.00 3.17
CA SER A 49 15.39 11.93 3.43
C SER A 49 16.62 11.53 2.63
N ARG A 50 17.16 12.45 1.84
CA ARG A 50 18.37 12.21 1.06
C ARG A 50 19.61 12.43 1.92
N THR A 51 20.53 11.48 1.85
CA THR A 51 21.82 11.54 2.60
C THR A 51 22.93 12.23 1.81
N ASP A 52 22.74 12.47 0.50
CA ASP A 52 23.69 13.08 -0.42
C ASP A 52 23.52 14.61 -0.58
N GLY A 53 22.60 15.21 0.17
CA GLY A 53 22.31 16.66 0.10
C GLY A 53 21.74 17.12 -1.24
N SER A 54 21.00 16.26 -1.95
CA SER A 54 20.38 16.55 -3.25
C SER A 54 21.35 16.79 -4.41
N SER A 55 22.61 16.40 -4.28
CA SER A 55 23.64 16.63 -5.31
C SER A 55 23.52 15.68 -6.50
N ARG A 56 23.03 14.46 -6.28
CA ARG A 56 22.88 13.43 -7.31
C ARG A 56 21.48 13.46 -7.92
N ARG A 57 21.38 13.25 -9.23
CA ARG A 57 20.11 12.94 -9.88
C ARG A 57 19.82 11.45 -9.72
N PHE A 58 18.63 11.10 -9.25
CA PHE A 58 18.18 9.70 -9.19
C PHE A 58 18.01 9.11 -10.60
N GLY A 59 18.23 7.81 -10.74
CA GLY A 59 17.96 7.08 -11.98
C GLY A 59 16.45 6.91 -12.24
N ASN A 60 15.66 6.85 -11.15
CA ASN A 60 14.21 6.69 -11.21
C ASN A 60 13.51 8.04 -11.51
N GLU A 61 12.55 8.04 -12.44
CA GLU A 61 11.83 9.25 -12.88
C GLU A 61 11.05 9.93 -11.76
N ILE A 62 10.47 9.13 -10.82
CA ILE A 62 9.77 9.64 -9.63
C ILE A 62 10.73 10.45 -8.75
N GLY A 63 12.00 10.03 -8.67
CA GLY A 63 13.02 10.73 -7.90
C GLY A 63 13.52 12.03 -8.53
N HIS A 64 13.19 12.35 -9.78
CA HIS A 64 13.74 13.53 -10.46
C HIS A 64 13.32 14.87 -9.83
N ILE A 65 12.15 14.96 -9.20
CA ILE A 65 11.70 16.15 -8.48
C ILE A 65 12.27 16.24 -7.06
N MET A 66 12.69 15.11 -6.51
CA MET A 66 13.02 14.97 -5.09
C MET A 66 14.21 15.82 -4.67
N LYS A 67 14.07 16.47 -3.52
CA LYS A 67 15.08 17.26 -2.83
C LYS A 67 15.55 16.56 -1.55
N THR A 68 16.13 17.29 -0.62
CA THR A 68 16.63 16.72 0.63
C THR A 68 15.53 16.02 1.44
N TYR A 69 14.33 16.58 1.47
CA TYR A 69 13.19 16.06 2.25
C TYR A 69 11.97 15.88 1.34
N ASN A 70 11.41 14.69 1.31
CA ASN A 70 10.34 14.36 0.37
C ASN A 70 9.18 13.73 1.13
N ILE A 71 8.08 14.46 1.18
CA ILE A 71 6.83 14.05 1.82
C ILE A 71 6.06 13.19 0.82
N ILE A 72 5.70 11.99 1.22
CA ILE A 72 4.93 11.07 0.40
C ILE A 72 3.56 10.83 1.03
N GLU A 73 2.51 10.95 0.24
CA GLU A 73 1.15 10.53 0.59
C GLU A 73 0.68 9.49 -0.40
N TYR A 74 0.08 8.41 0.10
CA TYR A 74 -0.45 7.32 -0.70
C TYR A 74 -1.95 7.16 -0.52
N LYS A 75 -2.67 7.01 -1.62
CA LYS A 75 -4.08 6.62 -1.64
C LYS A 75 -4.22 5.22 -2.19
N SER A 76 -4.81 4.36 -1.36
CA SER A 76 -5.11 2.97 -1.74
C SER A 76 -6.02 2.92 -2.97
N PRO A 77 -6.09 1.79 -3.69
CA PRO A 77 -6.97 1.64 -4.86
C PRO A 77 -8.45 1.89 -4.56
N GLU A 78 -8.88 1.68 -3.31
CA GLU A 78 -10.25 1.90 -2.84
C GLU A 78 -10.55 3.39 -2.60
N ASP A 79 -9.51 4.21 -2.41
CA ASP A 79 -9.61 5.64 -2.14
C ASP A 79 -9.28 6.46 -3.39
N SER A 80 -9.93 7.61 -3.54
CA SER A 80 -9.59 8.56 -4.60
C SER A 80 -8.90 9.79 -4.03
N LEU A 81 -7.76 10.13 -4.63
CA LEU A 81 -7.04 11.36 -4.29
C LEU A 81 -7.91 12.58 -4.66
N ASN A 82 -8.15 13.45 -3.69
CA ASN A 82 -9.02 14.61 -3.83
C ASN A 82 -8.33 15.91 -3.41
N ILE A 83 -9.03 17.03 -3.56
CA ILE A 83 -8.48 18.37 -3.28
C ILE A 83 -8.14 18.58 -1.79
N ASP A 84 -8.93 17.99 -0.88
CA ASP A 84 -8.67 18.10 0.56
C ASP A 84 -7.42 17.31 0.96
N ASP A 85 -7.19 16.14 0.32
CA ASP A 85 -5.94 15.38 0.49
C ASP A 85 -4.74 16.17 0.00
N TYR A 86 -4.86 16.86 -1.15
CA TYR A 86 -3.81 17.73 -1.65
C TYR A 86 -3.43 18.79 -0.63
N TYR A 87 -4.40 19.56 -0.15
CA TYR A 87 -4.12 20.63 0.82
C TYR A 87 -3.65 20.11 2.17
N LYS A 88 -4.20 18.98 2.63
CA LYS A 88 -3.74 18.29 3.84
C LYS A 88 -2.26 17.95 3.75
N THR A 89 -1.83 17.35 2.64
CA THR A 89 -0.44 16.95 2.44
C THR A 89 0.51 18.16 2.29
N ILE A 90 0.07 19.22 1.60
CA ILE A 90 0.81 20.50 1.59
C ILE A 90 0.94 21.09 3.00
N GLY A 91 -0.12 21.00 3.80
CA GLY A 91 -0.10 21.39 5.22
C GLY A 91 0.92 20.58 6.02
N TYR A 92 1.00 19.28 5.82
CA TYR A 92 1.99 18.41 6.45
C TYR A 92 3.43 18.79 6.05
N ALA A 93 3.67 19.10 4.79
CA ALA A 93 4.97 19.60 4.33
C ALA A 93 5.34 20.93 4.99
N GLY A 94 4.35 21.81 5.17
CA GLY A 94 4.52 23.07 5.91
C GLY A 94 4.85 22.85 7.38
N LEU A 95 4.14 21.94 8.05
CA LEU A 95 4.43 21.54 9.44
C LEU A 95 5.83 20.97 9.55
N TYR A 96 6.17 19.98 8.69
CA TYR A 96 7.50 19.37 8.67
C TYR A 96 8.62 20.41 8.50
N LYS A 97 8.47 21.34 7.55
CA LYS A 97 9.40 22.44 7.33
C LYS A 97 9.58 23.30 8.60
N GLY A 98 8.50 23.49 9.37
CA GLY A 98 8.51 24.29 10.60
C GLY A 98 9.14 23.59 11.82
N MET A 99 9.37 22.26 11.78
CA MET A 99 9.83 21.46 12.93
C MET A 99 11.36 21.41 13.10
N GLY A 100 12.11 22.23 12.37
CA GLY A 100 13.56 22.31 12.54
C GLY A 100 13.97 22.87 13.90
N GLU A 101 15.08 22.38 14.48
CA GLU A 101 15.60 22.80 15.79
C GLU A 101 15.94 24.29 15.87
N TYR A 102 16.16 24.93 14.74
CA TYR A 102 16.41 26.38 14.62
C TYR A 102 15.78 26.95 13.36
N VAL A 103 15.67 28.26 13.30
CA VAL A 103 15.01 28.99 12.21
C VAL A 103 15.60 28.56 10.86
N ASN A 104 14.72 28.10 9.97
CA ASN A 104 15.04 27.68 8.60
C ASN A 104 16.07 26.54 8.48
N LYS A 105 16.20 25.67 9.52
CA LYS A 105 17.02 24.43 9.43
C LYS A 105 16.59 23.56 8.25
N ILE A 106 15.29 23.50 7.96
CA ILE A 106 14.71 22.85 6.81
C ILE A 106 14.25 23.92 5.81
N PRO A 107 15.06 24.26 4.79
CA PRO A 107 14.66 25.28 3.83
C PRO A 107 13.50 24.78 2.95
N ALA A 108 12.50 25.60 2.67
CA ALA A 108 11.33 25.21 1.88
C ALA A 108 11.70 24.68 0.49
N LYS A 109 12.75 25.22 -0.14
CA LYS A 109 13.26 24.75 -1.44
C LYS A 109 13.84 23.34 -1.42
N GLU A 110 14.12 22.80 -0.23
CA GLU A 110 14.64 21.44 -0.01
C GLU A 110 13.53 20.44 0.37
N VAL A 111 12.26 20.88 0.38
CA VAL A 111 11.10 20.04 0.66
C VAL A 111 10.32 19.84 -0.65
N THR A 112 9.93 18.60 -0.94
CA THR A 112 9.02 18.25 -2.04
C THR A 112 7.86 17.43 -1.53
N VAL A 113 6.79 17.35 -2.32
CA VAL A 113 5.60 16.56 -2.03
C VAL A 113 5.31 15.65 -3.21
N SER A 114 5.09 14.36 -2.92
CA SER A 114 4.69 13.37 -3.91
C SER A 114 3.42 12.67 -3.44
N MET A 115 2.37 12.69 -4.24
CA MET A 115 1.11 12.03 -3.93
C MET A 115 0.89 10.89 -4.92
N PHE A 116 0.66 9.69 -4.39
CA PHE A 116 0.47 8.48 -5.19
C PHE A 116 -1.00 8.07 -5.17
N CYS A 117 -1.52 7.70 -6.32
CA CYS A 117 -2.87 7.17 -6.47
C CYS A 117 -2.92 6.16 -7.64
N THR A 118 -3.89 5.27 -7.61
CA THR A 118 -4.07 4.26 -8.67
C THR A 118 -4.58 4.87 -9.95
N ARG A 119 -5.60 5.74 -9.87
CA ARG A 119 -6.30 6.34 -11.01
C ARG A 119 -6.13 7.85 -11.02
N LYS A 120 -6.13 8.44 -12.22
CA LYS A 120 -5.97 9.88 -12.42
C LYS A 120 -7.05 10.70 -11.70
N PRO A 121 -6.65 11.63 -10.82
CA PRO A 121 -7.59 12.43 -10.03
C PRO A 121 -8.11 13.65 -10.85
N VAL A 122 -8.93 13.38 -11.87
CA VAL A 122 -9.37 14.38 -12.86
C VAL A 122 -10.07 15.57 -12.21
N LYS A 123 -10.95 15.33 -11.21
CA LYS A 123 -11.66 16.41 -10.51
C LYS A 123 -10.71 17.30 -9.74
N MET A 124 -9.74 16.73 -9.00
CA MET A 124 -8.72 17.49 -8.30
C MET A 124 -7.88 18.31 -9.27
N PHE A 125 -7.49 17.72 -10.41
CA PHE A 125 -6.74 18.45 -11.45
C PHE A 125 -7.53 19.64 -12.01
N SER A 126 -8.84 19.52 -12.19
CA SER A 126 -9.70 20.63 -12.62
C SER A 126 -9.71 21.74 -11.59
N MET A 127 -9.95 21.40 -10.31
CA MET A 127 -10.02 22.38 -9.23
C MET A 127 -8.66 23.12 -9.05
N LEU A 128 -7.55 22.40 -9.06
CA LEU A 128 -6.21 23.00 -8.97
C LEU A 128 -5.94 23.97 -10.13
N LYS A 129 -6.38 23.63 -11.36
CA LYS A 129 -6.25 24.56 -12.51
C LYS A 129 -7.11 25.80 -12.37
N GLU A 130 -8.32 25.67 -11.85
CA GLU A 130 -9.23 26.80 -11.55
C GLU A 130 -8.60 27.73 -10.50
N GLU A 131 -7.81 27.19 -9.57
CA GLU A 131 -7.07 27.92 -8.57
C GLU A 131 -5.72 28.48 -9.06
N GLY A 132 -5.42 28.32 -10.37
CA GLY A 132 -4.23 28.88 -11.01
C GLY A 132 -3.00 27.98 -11.02
N ALA A 133 -3.13 26.69 -10.63
CA ALA A 133 -2.04 25.73 -10.78
C ALA A 133 -1.86 25.30 -12.22
N VAL A 134 -0.62 25.04 -12.60
CA VAL A 134 -0.23 24.43 -13.89
C VAL A 134 0.13 22.98 -13.65
N ILE A 135 -0.56 22.07 -14.36
CA ILE A 135 -0.34 20.63 -14.25
C ILE A 135 0.24 20.13 -15.56
N GLU A 136 1.48 19.66 -15.52
CA GLU A 136 2.23 19.15 -16.68
C GLU A 136 2.54 17.66 -16.48
N GLN A 137 2.20 16.84 -17.46
CA GLN A 137 2.66 15.46 -17.47
C GLN A 137 4.13 15.42 -17.89
N ARG A 138 5.01 15.14 -16.93
CA ARG A 138 6.46 15.16 -17.15
C ARG A 138 6.98 13.83 -17.69
N TYR A 139 6.40 12.73 -17.22
CA TYR A 139 6.66 11.36 -17.65
C TYR A 139 5.33 10.60 -17.68
N PRO A 140 5.26 9.41 -18.30
CA PRO A 140 4.06 8.58 -18.21
C PRO A 140 3.63 8.40 -16.77
N GLY A 141 2.41 8.79 -16.43
CA GLY A 141 1.85 8.70 -15.07
C GLY A 141 2.40 9.68 -14.03
N ILE A 142 3.35 10.54 -14.38
CA ILE A 142 3.97 11.49 -13.45
C ILE A 142 3.62 12.93 -13.86
N TYR A 143 2.86 13.61 -13.02
CA TYR A 143 2.37 14.96 -13.24
C TYR A 143 3.00 15.94 -12.24
N TYR A 144 3.66 16.97 -12.74
CA TYR A 144 4.17 18.05 -11.91
C TYR A 144 3.11 19.14 -11.77
N VAL A 145 2.92 19.61 -10.53
CA VAL A 145 2.05 20.72 -10.20
C VAL A 145 2.93 21.93 -9.85
N THR A 146 2.74 23.02 -10.59
CA THR A 146 3.46 24.28 -10.43
C THR A 146 2.48 25.46 -10.39
N GLY A 147 2.97 26.67 -10.22
CA GLY A 147 2.14 27.86 -10.11
C GLY A 147 1.76 28.13 -8.66
N ASN A 148 0.50 27.94 -8.28
CA ASN A 148 0.02 28.24 -6.94
C ASN A 148 0.33 27.11 -5.94
N THR A 149 1.61 26.82 -5.68
CA THR A 149 2.04 25.83 -4.69
C THR A 149 3.26 26.29 -3.90
N LEU A 150 3.29 25.95 -2.60
CA LEU A 150 4.38 26.32 -1.68
C LEU A 150 5.64 25.48 -1.86
N PHE A 151 5.49 24.25 -2.35
CA PHE A 151 6.56 23.28 -2.55
C PHE A 151 6.47 22.72 -3.97
N PRO A 152 7.56 22.20 -4.54
CA PRO A 152 7.47 21.35 -5.74
C PRO A 152 6.61 20.13 -5.45
N VAL A 153 5.60 19.88 -6.28
CA VAL A 153 4.63 18.80 -6.11
C VAL A 153 4.62 17.92 -7.34
N GLN A 154 4.56 16.61 -7.14
CA GLN A 154 4.19 15.65 -8.17
C GLN A 154 3.00 14.79 -7.76
N ILE A 155 2.19 14.43 -8.74
CA ILE A 155 1.12 13.43 -8.62
C ILE A 155 1.54 12.23 -9.46
N VAL A 156 1.63 11.07 -8.83
CA VAL A 156 2.00 9.81 -9.49
C VAL A 156 0.75 8.94 -9.62
N VAL A 157 0.39 8.65 -10.87
CA VAL A 157 -0.79 7.84 -11.22
C VAL A 157 -0.30 6.46 -11.62
N ALA A 158 -0.39 5.48 -10.73
CA ALA A 158 0.23 4.17 -10.89
C ALA A 158 -0.17 3.48 -12.21
N LYS A 159 -1.44 3.50 -12.58
CA LYS A 159 -1.93 2.87 -13.83
C LYS A 159 -1.41 3.51 -15.13
N GLU A 160 -0.88 4.72 -15.07
CA GLU A 160 -0.33 5.42 -16.23
C GLU A 160 1.21 5.38 -16.30
N LEU A 161 1.89 4.80 -15.28
CA LEU A 161 3.34 4.67 -15.25
C LEU A 161 3.86 3.73 -16.35
N ASN A 162 5.14 3.86 -16.70
CA ASN A 162 5.80 2.90 -17.57
C ASN A 162 5.87 1.52 -16.86
N ASN A 163 5.36 0.46 -17.51
CA ASN A 163 5.24 -0.87 -16.93
C ASN A 163 6.59 -1.56 -16.67
N ILE A 164 7.61 -1.27 -17.46
CA ILE A 164 8.95 -1.86 -17.31
C ILE A 164 9.69 -1.22 -16.14
N LEU A 165 9.63 0.12 -16.04
CA LEU A 165 10.38 0.90 -15.05
C LEU A 165 9.72 0.90 -13.67
N HIS A 166 8.38 0.80 -13.62
CA HIS A 166 7.60 0.99 -12.39
C HIS A 166 6.61 -0.16 -12.17
N SER A 167 6.99 -1.40 -12.51
CA SER A 167 6.12 -2.57 -12.42
C SER A 167 5.59 -2.79 -10.99
N SER A 168 6.39 -2.55 -9.96
CA SER A 168 6.00 -2.65 -8.55
C SER A 168 4.83 -1.73 -8.20
N LEU A 169 4.84 -0.48 -8.61
CA LEU A 169 3.74 0.46 -8.36
C LEU A 169 2.49 0.15 -9.21
N ARG A 170 2.66 -0.38 -10.41
CA ARG A 170 1.54 -0.71 -11.30
C ARG A 170 0.72 -1.88 -10.80
N VAL A 171 1.35 -2.92 -10.22
CA VAL A 171 0.65 -4.08 -9.67
C VAL A 171 0.06 -3.84 -8.28
N LEU A 172 0.42 -2.73 -7.60
CA LEU A 172 -0.18 -2.32 -6.32
C LEU A 172 -1.57 -1.70 -6.56
N SER A 173 -2.49 -2.53 -7.03
CA SER A 173 -3.81 -2.14 -7.53
C SER A 173 -4.81 -3.29 -7.32
N ASP A 174 -6.09 -2.95 -7.19
CA ASP A 174 -7.22 -3.88 -7.15
C ASP A 174 -7.65 -4.40 -8.55
N SER A 175 -6.96 -3.97 -9.57
CA SER A 175 -7.26 -4.25 -10.97
C SER A 175 -5.97 -4.29 -11.79
N ALA A 176 -4.97 -5.06 -11.29
CA ALA A 176 -3.70 -5.24 -11.98
C ALA A 176 -3.91 -5.91 -13.35
N ASP A 177 -3.11 -5.49 -14.33
CA ASP A 177 -3.12 -6.10 -15.65
C ASP A 177 -2.13 -7.28 -15.68
N ARG A 178 -2.43 -8.32 -16.47
CA ARG A 178 -1.58 -9.51 -16.60
C ARG A 178 -0.14 -9.15 -16.96
N GLU A 179 0.04 -8.26 -17.93
CA GLU A 179 1.37 -7.81 -18.38
C GLU A 179 2.16 -7.13 -17.26
N ASP A 180 1.49 -6.33 -16.42
CA ASP A 180 2.12 -5.68 -15.27
C ASP A 180 2.61 -6.71 -14.26
N VAL A 181 1.78 -7.72 -13.94
CA VAL A 181 2.13 -8.79 -12.99
C VAL A 181 3.30 -9.62 -13.54
N GLU A 182 3.25 -10.04 -14.79
CA GLU A 182 4.32 -10.82 -15.42
C GLU A 182 5.64 -10.04 -15.44
N THR A 183 5.59 -8.75 -15.77
CA THR A 183 6.77 -7.88 -15.77
C THR A 183 7.35 -7.72 -14.37
N PHE A 184 6.50 -7.49 -13.35
CA PHE A 184 6.92 -7.41 -11.97
C PHE A 184 7.60 -8.70 -11.49
N LEU A 185 6.99 -9.86 -11.73
CA LEU A 185 7.53 -11.16 -11.35
C LEU A 185 8.89 -11.43 -12.03
N GLN A 186 9.02 -11.12 -13.33
CA GLN A 186 10.29 -11.24 -14.06
C GLN A 186 11.39 -10.34 -13.49
N ASN A 187 11.05 -9.15 -13.01
CA ASN A 187 12.01 -8.24 -12.37
C ASN A 187 12.39 -8.76 -10.98
N SER A 188 11.44 -9.30 -10.22
CA SER A 188 11.63 -9.81 -8.86
C SER A 188 12.57 -11.01 -8.79
N VAL A 189 12.51 -11.92 -9.78
CA VAL A 189 13.40 -13.11 -9.85
C VAL A 189 14.89 -12.73 -10.00
N LYS A 190 15.19 -11.53 -10.47
CA LYS A 190 16.58 -11.07 -10.70
C LYS A 190 17.25 -10.55 -9.44
N THR A 191 16.49 -10.36 -8.37
CA THR A 191 17.02 -9.78 -7.12
C THR A 191 17.66 -10.84 -6.26
N SER A 192 18.69 -10.44 -5.50
CA SER A 192 19.40 -11.29 -4.54
C SER A 192 19.65 -10.60 -3.20
N GLU A 193 19.29 -9.31 -3.10
CA GLU A 193 19.51 -8.56 -1.87
C GLU A 193 18.42 -8.91 -0.84
N PRO A 194 18.80 -9.24 0.42
CA PRO A 194 17.84 -9.70 1.42
C PRO A 194 16.70 -8.72 1.70
N TRP A 195 16.98 -7.42 1.74
CA TRP A 195 15.96 -6.39 1.97
C TRP A 195 14.96 -6.28 0.81
N GLU A 196 15.42 -6.46 -0.43
CA GLU A 196 14.52 -6.48 -1.60
C GLU A 196 13.59 -7.71 -1.56
N LEU A 197 14.06 -8.86 -1.07
CA LEU A 197 13.24 -10.06 -0.95
C LEU A 197 12.13 -9.90 0.10
N GLU A 198 12.42 -9.27 1.24
CA GLU A 198 11.41 -8.96 2.27
C GLU A 198 10.33 -8.01 1.73
N ASP A 199 10.75 -6.98 0.99
CA ASP A 199 9.81 -6.03 0.36
C ASP A 199 8.97 -6.70 -0.73
N ILE A 200 9.57 -7.59 -1.55
CA ILE A 200 8.86 -8.36 -2.58
C ILE A 200 7.81 -9.25 -1.93
N ASP A 201 8.11 -9.95 -0.83
CA ASP A 201 7.16 -10.81 -0.12
C ASP A 201 5.96 -10.01 0.41
N ALA A 202 6.21 -8.92 1.14
CA ALA A 202 5.15 -8.06 1.67
C ALA A 202 4.27 -7.47 0.56
N PHE A 203 4.89 -7.11 -0.54
CA PHE A 203 4.26 -6.55 -1.71
C PHE A 203 3.41 -7.60 -2.45
N LEU A 204 3.94 -8.79 -2.70
CA LEU A 204 3.22 -9.90 -3.33
C LEU A 204 2.00 -10.29 -2.53
N GLN A 205 2.09 -10.35 -1.21
CA GLN A 205 0.96 -10.64 -0.34
C GLN A 205 -0.21 -9.68 -0.59
N ALA A 206 0.04 -8.37 -0.65
CA ALA A 206 -0.99 -7.37 -0.92
C ALA A 206 -1.55 -7.50 -2.34
N SER A 207 -0.68 -7.66 -3.35
CA SER A 207 -1.07 -7.73 -4.76
C SER A 207 -1.84 -9.04 -5.08
N VAL A 208 -1.40 -10.18 -4.55
CA VAL A 208 -2.09 -11.49 -4.68
C VAL A 208 -3.46 -11.44 -4.01
N SER A 209 -3.55 -10.88 -2.80
CA SER A 209 -4.83 -10.75 -2.09
C SER A 209 -5.83 -9.90 -2.85
N ALA A 210 -5.37 -8.82 -3.51
CA ALA A 210 -6.21 -7.93 -4.30
C ALA A 210 -6.61 -8.51 -5.67
N ASN A 211 -5.78 -9.38 -6.28
CA ASN A 211 -5.93 -9.86 -7.65
C ASN A 211 -5.83 -11.40 -7.74
N LYS A 212 -6.39 -12.12 -6.78
CA LYS A 212 -6.23 -13.58 -6.62
C LYS A 212 -6.50 -14.37 -7.89
N GLU A 213 -7.63 -14.11 -8.57
CA GLU A 213 -8.02 -14.83 -9.78
C GLU A 213 -6.99 -14.67 -10.90
N LEU A 214 -6.45 -13.46 -11.07
CA LEU A 214 -5.41 -13.17 -12.06
C LEU A 214 -4.12 -13.94 -11.75
N TYR A 215 -3.67 -13.94 -10.50
CA TYR A 215 -2.46 -14.68 -10.11
C TYR A 215 -2.63 -16.20 -10.25
N GLU A 216 -3.81 -16.73 -9.93
CA GLU A 216 -4.12 -18.15 -10.16
C GLU A 216 -4.13 -18.51 -11.65
N GLU A 217 -4.66 -17.62 -12.51
CA GLU A 217 -4.62 -17.80 -13.96
C GLU A 217 -3.19 -17.84 -14.49
N ILE A 218 -2.37 -16.84 -14.10
CA ILE A 218 -0.97 -16.75 -14.49
C ILE A 218 -0.20 -18.00 -14.03
N ARG A 219 -0.43 -18.49 -12.79
CA ARG A 219 0.22 -19.70 -12.27
C ARG A 219 -0.10 -20.95 -13.08
N ARG A 220 -1.31 -21.06 -13.61
CA ARG A 220 -1.73 -22.21 -14.43
C ARG A 220 -1.17 -22.17 -15.85
N ASP A 221 -0.64 -21.05 -16.29
CA ASP A 221 -0.09 -20.92 -17.63
C ASP A 221 1.16 -21.79 -17.81
N SER A 222 1.12 -22.66 -18.83
CA SER A 222 2.23 -23.57 -19.16
C SER A 222 3.49 -22.84 -19.66
N GLY A 223 3.35 -21.61 -20.12
CA GLY A 223 4.46 -20.74 -20.57
C GLY A 223 5.28 -20.12 -19.46
N MET A 224 4.79 -20.16 -18.20
CA MET A 224 5.49 -19.57 -17.07
C MET A 224 6.73 -20.38 -16.70
N CYS A 225 7.86 -19.71 -16.48
CA CYS A 225 9.08 -20.39 -16.06
C CYS A 225 8.95 -20.90 -14.60
N GLN A 226 9.74 -21.94 -14.28
CA GLN A 226 9.67 -22.59 -12.96
C GLN A 226 9.97 -21.63 -11.82
N ALA A 227 10.93 -20.68 -11.98
CA ALA A 227 11.28 -19.72 -10.95
C ALA A 227 10.12 -18.77 -10.61
N LEU A 228 9.33 -18.33 -11.61
CA LEU A 228 8.14 -17.51 -11.38
C LEU A 228 7.05 -18.32 -10.65
N ARG A 229 6.88 -19.60 -10.98
CA ARG A 229 5.92 -20.45 -10.27
C ARG A 229 6.32 -20.68 -8.80
N GLU A 230 7.60 -20.85 -8.54
CA GLU A 230 8.11 -21.00 -7.17
C GLU A 230 7.93 -19.74 -6.37
N LEU A 231 8.25 -18.55 -6.92
CA LEU A 231 8.05 -17.27 -6.28
C LEU A 231 6.57 -17.01 -5.91
N MET A 232 5.65 -17.37 -6.80
CA MET A 232 4.21 -17.21 -6.56
C MET A 232 3.60 -18.29 -5.67
N LYS A 233 4.23 -19.49 -5.61
CA LYS A 233 3.66 -20.64 -4.93
C LYS A 233 3.44 -20.37 -3.45
N ASP A 234 4.45 -19.86 -2.78
CA ASP A 234 4.42 -19.67 -1.34
C ASP A 234 3.35 -18.66 -0.93
N GLU A 235 3.16 -17.58 -1.71
CA GLU A 235 2.14 -16.57 -1.43
C GLU A 235 0.71 -17.07 -1.72
N ILE A 236 0.52 -17.80 -2.82
CA ILE A 236 -0.78 -18.38 -3.14
C ILE A 236 -1.12 -19.51 -2.15
N ASP A 237 -0.17 -20.34 -1.78
CA ASP A 237 -0.39 -21.41 -0.83
C ASP A 237 -0.71 -20.87 0.57
N LYS A 238 -0.04 -19.79 1.03
CA LYS A 238 -0.38 -19.05 2.26
C LYS A 238 -1.81 -18.48 2.22
N GLU A 239 -2.20 -17.88 1.10
CA GLU A 239 -3.54 -17.31 0.95
C GLU A 239 -4.64 -18.40 0.93
N ILE A 240 -4.37 -19.53 0.27
CA ILE A 240 -5.27 -20.69 0.27
C ILE A 240 -5.43 -21.25 1.70
N GLU A 241 -4.32 -21.50 2.40
CA GLU A 241 -4.34 -21.98 3.78
C GLU A 241 -5.07 -21.00 4.71
N GLY A 242 -4.81 -19.70 4.54
CA GLY A 242 -5.53 -18.66 5.26
C GLY A 242 -7.03 -18.65 4.98
N ALA A 243 -7.44 -18.86 3.72
CA ALA A 243 -8.84 -18.94 3.33
C ALA A 243 -9.53 -20.21 3.89
N GLU A 244 -8.85 -21.36 3.84
CA GLU A 244 -9.34 -22.61 4.41
C GLU A 244 -9.51 -22.50 5.93
N ASN A 245 -8.53 -21.94 6.65
CA ASN A 245 -8.60 -21.70 8.09
C ASN A 245 -9.75 -20.75 8.46
N ARG A 246 -10.00 -19.72 7.65
CA ARG A 246 -11.14 -18.80 7.83
C ARG A 246 -12.47 -19.53 7.60
N ALA A 247 -12.56 -20.35 6.56
CA ALA A 247 -13.76 -21.11 6.24
C ALA A 247 -14.06 -22.17 7.34
N GLU A 248 -13.04 -22.85 7.86
CA GLU A 248 -13.19 -23.80 8.97
C GLU A 248 -13.66 -23.12 10.25
N LYS A 249 -13.06 -21.99 10.61
CA LYS A 249 -13.49 -21.20 11.77
C LYS A 249 -14.95 -20.73 11.65
N ARG A 250 -15.36 -20.30 10.44
CA ARG A 250 -16.76 -19.90 10.17
C ARG A 250 -17.69 -21.09 10.29
N GLY A 251 -17.36 -22.22 9.64
CA GLY A 251 -18.19 -23.43 9.72
C GLY A 251 -18.36 -23.94 11.16
N LYS A 252 -17.29 -23.88 11.98
CA LYS A 252 -17.37 -24.19 13.42
C LYS A 252 -18.25 -23.21 14.18
N ALA A 253 -18.13 -21.91 13.93
CA ALA A 253 -18.94 -20.89 14.58
C ALA A 253 -20.43 -20.99 14.20
N ASP A 254 -20.72 -21.26 12.92
CA ASP A 254 -22.10 -21.46 12.44
C ASP A 254 -22.74 -22.72 13.06
N LEU A 255 -21.98 -23.80 13.16
CA LEU A 255 -22.44 -25.03 13.81
C LEU A 255 -22.76 -24.77 15.29
N ILE A 256 -21.86 -24.13 16.02
CA ILE A 256 -22.04 -23.78 17.45
C ILE A 256 -23.27 -22.89 17.63
N ASN A 257 -23.45 -21.87 16.81
CA ASN A 257 -24.61 -20.99 16.86
C ASN A 257 -25.91 -21.73 16.54
N ASN A 258 -25.91 -22.63 15.56
CA ASN A 258 -27.07 -23.46 15.24
C ASN A 258 -27.44 -24.39 16.38
N MET A 259 -26.46 -25.06 17.01
CA MET A 259 -26.71 -25.95 18.17
C MET A 259 -27.28 -25.12 19.33
N TYR A 260 -26.73 -23.97 19.64
CA TYR A 260 -27.22 -23.08 20.70
C TYR A 260 -28.64 -22.59 20.42
N ASN A 261 -28.95 -22.19 19.22
CA ASN A 261 -30.29 -21.74 18.83
C ASN A 261 -31.32 -22.87 18.86
N ASN A 262 -30.89 -24.12 18.77
CA ASN A 262 -31.69 -25.30 18.95
C ASN A 262 -31.81 -25.77 20.45
N GLY A 263 -31.34 -24.95 21.40
CA GLY A 263 -31.49 -25.19 22.81
C GLY A 263 -30.41 -26.04 23.49
N VAL A 264 -29.29 -26.29 22.78
CA VAL A 264 -28.14 -27.02 23.38
C VAL A 264 -27.32 -26.04 24.22
N THR A 265 -26.96 -26.40 25.46
CA THR A 265 -26.19 -25.50 26.34
C THR A 265 -24.70 -25.39 25.88
N PRO A 266 -24.00 -24.29 26.19
CA PRO A 266 -22.59 -24.15 25.85
C PRO A 266 -21.70 -25.29 26.38
N GLU A 267 -21.98 -25.82 27.54
CA GLU A 267 -21.26 -26.96 28.14
C GLU A 267 -21.45 -28.24 27.31
N GLN A 268 -22.69 -28.49 26.88
CA GLN A 268 -23.00 -29.62 26.01
C GLN A 268 -22.36 -29.46 24.63
N ILE A 269 -22.41 -28.24 24.05
CA ILE A 269 -21.78 -27.93 22.75
C ILE A 269 -20.26 -28.17 22.83
N SER A 270 -19.60 -27.69 23.88
CA SER A 270 -18.17 -27.90 24.11
C SER A 270 -17.84 -29.40 24.17
N SER A 271 -18.64 -30.20 24.91
CA SER A 271 -18.45 -31.65 25.00
C SER A 271 -18.68 -32.38 23.66
N MET A 272 -19.67 -31.95 22.87
CA MET A 272 -20.03 -32.61 21.61
C MET A 272 -19.08 -32.22 20.44
N THR A 273 -18.57 -30.99 20.44
CA THR A 273 -17.74 -30.47 19.36
C THR A 273 -16.24 -30.53 19.66
N ASN A 274 -15.87 -30.87 20.88
CA ASN A 274 -14.50 -30.83 21.42
C ASN A 274 -13.84 -29.43 21.28
N VAL A 275 -14.66 -28.36 21.26
CA VAL A 275 -14.22 -26.98 21.27
C VAL A 275 -14.20 -26.46 22.70
N ASP A 276 -13.16 -25.73 23.07
CA ASP A 276 -13.01 -25.15 24.40
C ASP A 276 -14.25 -24.32 24.82
N LEU A 277 -14.68 -24.47 26.08
CA LEU A 277 -15.91 -23.86 26.57
C LEU A 277 -15.89 -22.32 26.49
N ASP A 278 -14.74 -21.69 26.73
CA ASP A 278 -14.63 -20.24 26.67
C ASP A 278 -14.77 -19.76 25.24
N THR A 279 -14.21 -20.51 24.26
CA THR A 279 -14.41 -20.28 22.84
C THR A 279 -15.88 -20.42 22.43
N VAL A 280 -16.57 -21.46 22.89
CA VAL A 280 -18.02 -21.63 22.64
C VAL A 280 -18.81 -20.46 23.24
N LYS A 281 -18.52 -20.05 24.46
CA LYS A 281 -19.18 -18.89 25.10
C LYS A 281 -18.92 -17.59 24.36
N ASN A 282 -17.71 -17.36 23.89
CA ASN A 282 -17.37 -16.18 23.08
C ASN A 282 -18.14 -16.13 21.75
N ILE A 283 -18.30 -17.27 21.08
CA ILE A 283 -19.08 -17.36 19.83
C ILE A 283 -20.55 -17.08 20.09
N VAL A 284 -21.13 -17.68 21.15
CA VAL A 284 -22.56 -17.62 21.44
C VAL A 284 -22.97 -16.27 22.04
N TYR A 285 -22.15 -15.70 22.94
CA TYR A 285 -22.48 -14.49 23.70
C TYR A 285 -21.80 -13.24 23.17
N GLY A 286 -20.64 -13.33 22.45
CA GLY A 286 -19.93 -12.19 21.88
C GLY A 286 -20.73 -11.45 20.81
N ASN A 287 -21.70 -12.11 20.18
CA ASN A 287 -22.62 -11.48 19.22
C ASN A 287 -23.78 -10.68 19.87
N LYS A 288 -23.92 -10.67 21.20
CA LYS A 288 -25.00 -9.95 21.90
C LYS A 288 -24.64 -8.54 22.35
N SER A 289 -23.37 -8.11 22.20
CA SER A 289 -22.92 -6.78 22.65
C SER A 289 -23.08 -5.65 21.61
N VAL A 290 -23.74 -5.89 20.48
CA VAL A 290 -23.92 -4.89 19.41
C VAL A 290 -25.40 -4.55 19.15
N MET A 291 -26.30 -4.94 20.05
CA MET A 291 -27.71 -4.51 20.00
C MET A 291 -28.15 -3.95 21.36
N VAL A 292 -27.62 -2.79 21.73
CA VAL A 292 -28.28 -1.84 22.65
C VAL A 292 -27.96 -0.42 22.18
#